data_dc3627b1b18a03fae729f312e04c7af2
#
_entry.id   dc3627b1b18a03fae729f312e04c7af2
#
_cell.length_a   1.000
_cell.length_b   1.000
_cell.length_c   1.000
_cell.angle_alpha   90.00
_cell.angle_beta   90.00
_cell.angle_gamma   90.00
#
_symmetry.space_group_name_H-M   'P 1'
#
loop_
_entity.id
_entity.type
_entity.pdbx_description
1 polymer ?
#
loop_
_entity_poly.entity_id
_entity_poly.type
_entity_poly.pdbx_seq_one_letter_code
_entity_poly.pdbx_strand_id
1 'polypeptide(L)'
;MAIEYEHKYLLNGKPEFVLSGSGLTLKNIHTIEQFYIANDRTRKYVSRARCSYSVPTMKFYKECHKIGSGKDTEEIEYNITDSVYNALKEHCIIGNVISKCRHVAVDSVGLIWEIDEYTTGQWIAELENPPDKYDVPFDNAIDVTDAFEYKNISIALNGFPNV
;
A
#
# COMPACT_ATOMS: atom_id res chain seq x y z
N MET A 1 8.42 4.21 17.30
CA MET A 1 7.21 3.75 16.58
C MET A 1 6.42 4.94 16.06
N ALA A 2 5.90 4.83 14.84
CA ALA A 2 5.00 5.81 14.26
C ALA A 2 3.56 5.29 14.32
N ILE A 3 2.59 6.19 14.46
CA ILE A 3 1.18 5.85 14.32
C ILE A 3 0.81 6.03 12.86
N GLU A 4 0.18 5.02 12.28
CA GLU A 4 -0.26 5.02 10.90
C GLU A 4 -1.74 4.72 10.81
N TYR A 5 -2.46 5.59 10.09
CA TYR A 5 -3.86 5.41 9.75
C TYR A 5 -4.05 5.85 8.31
N GLU A 6 -4.77 5.08 7.52
CA GLU A 6 -5.01 5.39 6.13
C GLU A 6 -6.47 5.25 5.74
N HIS A 7 -6.92 6.10 4.83
CA HIS A 7 -8.16 5.90 4.08
C HIS A 7 -7.82 5.21 2.77
N LYS A 8 -8.67 4.29 2.35
CA LYS A 8 -8.46 3.45 1.18
C LYS A 8 -9.67 3.46 0.27
N TYR A 9 -9.42 3.62 -1.02
CA TYR A 9 -10.46 3.70 -2.04
C TYR A 9 -10.19 2.73 -3.18
N LEU A 10 -11.20 1.93 -3.53
CA LEU A 10 -11.18 1.12 -4.75
C LEU A 10 -11.55 2.02 -5.92
N LEU A 11 -10.70 2.07 -6.94
CA LEU A 11 -10.89 2.88 -8.13
C LEU A 11 -11.47 2.04 -9.26
N ASN A 12 -12.20 2.72 -10.17
CA ASN A 12 -12.74 2.11 -11.38
C ASN A 12 -11.75 2.24 -12.55
N GLY A 13 -10.49 1.85 -12.34
CA GLY A 13 -9.43 1.91 -13.32
C GLY A 13 -8.41 3.01 -13.06
N LYS A 14 -7.54 3.24 -14.04
CA LYS A 14 -6.45 4.21 -13.92
C LYS A 14 -6.98 5.63 -13.82
N PRO A 15 -6.56 6.41 -12.81
CA PRO A 15 -6.90 7.82 -12.73
C PRO A 15 -6.14 8.64 -13.78
N GLU A 16 -6.66 9.82 -14.11
CA GLU A 16 -5.98 10.76 -14.99
C GLU A 16 -4.99 11.61 -14.19
N PHE A 17 -3.77 11.73 -14.71
CA PHE A 17 -2.74 12.60 -14.15
C PHE A 17 -2.59 13.83 -15.02
N VAL A 18 -2.42 14.98 -14.37
CA VAL A 18 -2.18 16.26 -15.02
C VAL A 18 -0.73 16.73 -14.78
N LEU A 19 -0.24 17.60 -15.63
CA LEU A 19 1.13 18.15 -15.49
C LEU A 19 1.24 19.10 -14.30
N SER A 20 0.18 19.87 -14.06
CA SER A 20 0.08 20.81 -12.93
C SER A 20 -1.34 21.35 -12.83
N GLY A 21 -1.68 21.98 -11.71
CA GLY A 21 -2.95 22.68 -11.53
C GLY A 21 -3.99 21.94 -10.73
N SER A 22 -5.23 21.87 -11.20
CA SER A 22 -6.40 21.43 -10.42
C SER A 22 -6.72 19.94 -10.51
N GLY A 23 -5.72 19.11 -10.72
CA GLY A 23 -5.89 17.66 -10.78
C GLY A 23 -4.80 16.95 -10.00
N LEU A 24 -4.68 15.65 -10.25
CA LEU A 24 -3.61 14.83 -9.69
C LEU A 24 -2.32 15.04 -10.49
N THR A 25 -1.28 15.55 -9.84
CA THR A 25 0.04 15.67 -10.43
C THR A 25 0.90 14.48 -10.03
N LEU A 26 1.30 13.67 -10.99
CA LEU A 26 2.16 12.50 -10.74
C LEU A 26 3.56 12.99 -10.34
N LYS A 27 4.06 12.50 -9.21
CA LYS A 27 5.38 12.85 -8.68
C LYS A 27 6.40 11.73 -8.81
N ASN A 28 5.97 10.48 -8.63
CA ASN A 28 6.88 9.34 -8.67
C ASN A 28 6.14 8.05 -9.00
N ILE A 29 6.88 7.08 -9.52
CA ILE A 29 6.38 5.73 -9.78
C ILE A 29 7.38 4.75 -9.18
N HIS A 30 6.87 3.81 -8.37
CA HIS A 30 7.66 2.75 -7.76
C HIS A 30 7.10 1.39 -8.15
N THR A 31 7.99 0.46 -8.46
CA THR A 31 7.63 -0.96 -8.49
C THR A 31 7.77 -1.52 -7.09
N ILE A 32 6.76 -2.23 -6.62
CA ILE A 32 6.73 -2.84 -5.27
C ILE A 32 6.45 -4.33 -5.40
N GLU A 33 7.29 -5.11 -4.73
CA GLU A 33 7.05 -6.51 -4.43
C GLU A 33 7.01 -6.66 -2.92
N GLN A 34 5.97 -7.28 -2.39
CA GLN A 34 5.85 -7.49 -0.95
C GLN A 34 5.21 -8.82 -0.61
N PHE A 35 5.53 -9.33 0.56
CA PHE A 35 4.92 -10.53 1.11
C PHE A 35 4.85 -10.44 2.62
N TYR A 36 3.93 -11.19 3.21
CA TYR A 36 3.73 -11.23 4.65
C TYR A 36 4.52 -12.39 5.25
N ILE A 37 5.06 -12.19 6.46
CA ILE A 37 5.84 -13.16 7.19
C ILE A 37 5.24 -13.51 8.56
N ALA A 38 4.30 -12.70 9.05
CA ALA A 38 3.54 -13.00 10.26
C ALA A 38 2.16 -12.36 10.19
N ASN A 39 1.16 -13.06 10.75
CA ASN A 39 -0.22 -12.58 10.86
C ASN A 39 -0.84 -13.17 12.13
N ASP A 40 -0.90 -12.39 13.19
CA ASP A 40 -1.55 -12.77 14.46
C ASP A 40 -2.80 -11.90 14.67
N ARG A 41 -3.95 -12.43 14.30
CA ARG A 41 -5.23 -11.72 14.40
C ARG A 41 -5.62 -11.41 15.85
N THR A 42 -5.26 -12.27 16.79
CA THR A 42 -5.58 -12.09 18.21
C THR A 42 -4.88 -10.88 18.78
N ARG A 43 -3.62 -10.67 18.40
CA ARG A 43 -2.81 -9.54 18.83
C ARG A 43 -2.86 -8.36 17.86
N LYS A 44 -3.63 -8.48 16.77
CA LYS A 44 -3.71 -7.47 15.70
C LYS A 44 -2.33 -7.08 15.19
N TYR A 45 -1.51 -8.10 14.91
CA TYR A 45 -0.13 -7.94 14.48
C TYR A 45 0.06 -8.55 13.11
N VAL A 46 0.71 -7.79 12.22
CA VAL A 46 1.17 -8.28 10.92
C VAL A 46 2.59 -7.81 10.69
N SER A 47 3.35 -8.62 9.97
CA SER A 47 4.71 -8.30 9.55
C SER A 47 4.88 -8.62 8.07
N ARG A 48 5.55 -7.72 7.35
CA ARG A 48 5.80 -7.89 5.92
C ARG A 48 7.23 -7.50 5.57
N ALA A 49 7.72 -8.06 4.46
CA ALA A 49 8.91 -7.61 3.78
C ALA A 49 8.53 -6.99 2.44
N ARG A 50 9.24 -5.94 2.04
CA ARG A 50 8.97 -5.20 0.81
C ARG A 50 10.27 -4.88 0.10
N CYS A 51 10.28 -5.09 -1.21
CA CYS A 51 11.26 -4.55 -2.14
C CYS A 51 10.60 -3.45 -2.96
N SER A 52 11.18 -2.27 -3.00
CA SER A 52 10.68 -1.15 -3.80
C SER A 52 11.80 -0.50 -4.60
N TYR A 53 11.47 -0.06 -5.81
CA TYR A 53 12.42 0.66 -6.66
C TYR A 53 11.71 1.48 -7.74
N SER A 54 12.28 2.63 -8.05
CA SER A 54 11.95 3.40 -9.26
C SER A 54 12.91 3.08 -10.39
N VAL A 55 14.17 2.74 -10.05
CA VAL A 55 15.21 2.30 -10.97
C VAL A 55 15.65 0.89 -10.59
N PRO A 56 15.66 -0.09 -11.53
CA PRO A 56 15.95 -1.49 -11.21
C PRO A 56 17.29 -1.76 -10.53
N THR A 57 18.27 -0.87 -10.71
CA THR A 57 19.59 -0.99 -10.09
C THR A 57 19.68 -0.41 -8.68
N MET A 58 18.60 0.24 -8.20
CA MET A 58 18.55 0.89 -6.90
C MET A 58 17.36 0.38 -6.10
N LYS A 59 17.43 -0.89 -5.69
CA LYS A 59 16.38 -1.53 -4.90
C LYS A 59 16.55 -1.25 -3.41
N PHE A 60 15.43 -0.99 -2.75
CA PHE A 60 15.34 -0.81 -1.32
C PHE A 60 14.54 -1.96 -0.72
N TYR A 61 15.06 -2.52 0.37
CA TYR A 61 14.43 -3.66 1.06
C TYR A 61 14.10 -3.24 2.48
N LYS A 62 12.86 -3.46 2.88
CA LYS A 62 12.37 -3.09 4.21
C LYS A 62 11.55 -4.20 4.83
N GLU A 63 11.61 -4.28 6.15
CA GLU A 63 10.71 -5.07 6.97
C GLU A 63 9.83 -4.11 7.78
N CYS A 64 8.55 -4.41 7.87
CA CYS A 64 7.55 -3.57 8.52
C CYS A 64 6.71 -4.42 9.47
N HIS A 65 6.49 -3.90 10.66
CA HIS A 65 5.64 -4.51 11.69
C HIS A 65 4.52 -3.54 12.02
N LYS A 66 3.27 -3.99 11.88
CA LYS A 66 2.09 -3.21 12.25
C LYS A 66 1.36 -3.88 13.40
N ILE A 67 1.03 -3.10 14.42
CA ILE A 67 0.33 -3.56 15.62
C ILE A 67 -0.87 -2.65 15.85
N GLY A 68 -2.04 -3.24 16.08
CA GLY A 68 -3.27 -2.51 16.33
C GLY A 68 -4.20 -2.44 15.13
N SER A 69 -5.19 -1.58 15.21
CA SER A 69 -6.20 -1.41 14.16
C SER A 69 -6.70 0.03 14.06
N GLY A 70 -7.10 0.45 12.86
CA GLY A 70 -7.63 1.78 12.61
C GLY A 70 -6.64 2.87 13.03
N LYS A 71 -7.14 3.87 13.76
CA LYS A 71 -6.32 5.01 14.22
C LYS A 71 -5.28 4.65 15.28
N ASP A 72 -5.40 3.47 15.88
CA ASP A 72 -4.47 2.98 16.92
C ASP A 72 -3.38 2.07 16.34
N THR A 73 -3.23 2.02 15.02
CA THR A 73 -2.19 1.22 14.37
C THR A 73 -0.82 1.86 14.58
N GLU A 74 0.09 1.11 15.17
CA GLU A 74 1.49 1.49 15.31
C GLU A 74 2.33 0.74 14.28
N GLU A 75 3.32 1.42 13.71
CA GLU A 75 4.20 0.87 12.70
C GLU A 75 5.67 1.01 13.09
N ILE A 76 6.42 -0.07 12.91
CA ILE A 76 7.88 -0.08 12.95
C ILE A 76 8.37 -0.55 11.59
N GLU A 77 9.20 0.26 10.94
CA GLU A 77 9.78 -0.07 9.65
C GLU A 77 11.28 0.17 9.66
N TYR A 78 12.06 -0.75 9.11
CA TYR A 78 13.51 -0.64 9.03
C TYR A 78 14.07 -1.31 7.78
N ASN A 79 15.26 -0.87 7.37
CA ASN A 79 15.94 -1.43 6.22
C ASN A 79 16.51 -2.81 6.55
N ILE A 80 16.43 -3.71 5.58
CA ILE A 80 17.07 -5.02 5.61
C ILE A 80 17.94 -5.18 4.37
N THR A 81 18.80 -6.19 4.38
CA THR A 81 19.62 -6.51 3.20
C THR A 81 18.81 -7.33 2.18
N ASP A 82 19.28 -7.35 0.95
CA ASP A 82 18.73 -8.21 -0.09
C ASP A 82 18.82 -9.70 0.30
N SER A 83 19.90 -10.10 0.96
CA SER A 83 20.08 -11.48 1.44
C SER A 83 19.02 -11.85 2.48
N VAL A 84 18.71 -10.97 3.43
CA VAL A 84 17.65 -11.18 4.42
C VAL A 84 16.29 -11.23 3.74
N TYR A 85 16.02 -10.30 2.82
CA TYR A 85 14.78 -10.27 2.05
C TYR A 85 14.55 -11.59 1.30
N ASN A 86 15.57 -12.07 0.58
CA ASN A 86 15.46 -13.30 -0.20
C ASN A 86 15.29 -14.53 0.70
N ALA A 87 15.96 -14.59 1.85
CA ALA A 87 15.81 -15.67 2.81
C ALA A 87 14.38 -15.70 3.40
N LEU A 88 13.82 -14.53 3.76
CA LEU A 88 12.44 -14.43 4.22
C LEU A 88 11.45 -14.88 3.15
N LYS A 89 11.66 -14.47 1.91
CA LYS A 89 10.80 -14.85 0.77
C LYS A 89 10.82 -16.36 0.52
N GLU A 90 11.99 -16.98 0.64
CA GLU A 90 12.15 -18.41 0.41
C GLU A 90 11.57 -19.27 1.54
N HIS A 91 11.69 -18.85 2.80
CA HIS A 91 11.42 -19.68 3.96
C HIS A 91 10.25 -19.24 4.84
N CYS A 92 9.84 -17.99 4.80
CA CYS A 92 8.91 -17.42 5.78
C CYS A 92 7.63 -16.87 5.20
N ILE A 93 7.42 -16.97 3.91
CA ILE A 93 6.24 -16.37 3.25
C ILE A 93 4.92 -16.98 3.72
N ILE A 94 3.95 -16.10 3.99
CA ILE A 94 2.55 -16.45 4.25
C ILE A 94 1.70 -15.92 3.10
N GLY A 95 0.92 -16.81 2.47
CA GLY A 95 0.10 -16.43 1.31
C GLY A 95 0.94 -16.18 0.06
N ASN A 96 0.47 -15.29 -0.77
CA ASN A 96 1.07 -14.98 -2.06
C ASN A 96 1.90 -13.70 -2.01
N VAL A 97 2.87 -13.61 -2.91
CA VAL A 97 3.57 -12.36 -3.19
C VAL A 97 2.60 -11.38 -3.84
N ILE A 98 2.60 -10.14 -3.38
CA ILE A 98 1.87 -9.04 -4.00
C ILE A 98 2.85 -8.22 -4.82
N SER A 99 2.53 -8.02 -6.09
CA SER A 99 3.29 -7.14 -6.98
C SER A 99 2.39 -6.01 -7.46
N LYS A 100 2.88 -4.79 -7.36
CA LYS A 100 2.12 -3.61 -7.74
C LYS A 100 3.05 -2.48 -8.19
N CYS A 101 2.48 -1.55 -8.93
CA CYS A 101 3.14 -0.32 -9.33
C CYS A 101 2.47 0.82 -8.59
N ARG A 102 3.23 1.54 -7.76
CA ARG A 102 2.73 2.65 -6.95
C ARG A 102 2.99 3.96 -7.65
N HIS A 103 1.92 4.70 -7.89
CA HIS A 103 1.96 6.06 -8.41
C HIS A 103 1.75 7.01 -7.24
N VAL A 104 2.75 7.82 -6.93
CA VAL A 104 2.65 8.87 -5.91
C VAL A 104 2.24 10.15 -6.60
N ALA A 105 1.09 10.71 -6.23
CA ALA A 105 0.53 11.89 -6.85
C ALA A 105 0.05 12.89 -5.79
N VAL A 106 0.06 14.17 -6.15
CA VAL A 106 -0.39 15.26 -5.30
C VAL A 106 -1.64 15.87 -5.92
N ASP A 107 -2.68 16.06 -5.10
CA ASP A 107 -3.90 16.69 -5.56
C ASP A 107 -3.84 18.22 -5.52
N SER A 108 -4.92 18.88 -5.94
CA SER A 108 -4.98 20.34 -6.06
C SER A 108 -4.81 21.10 -4.72
N VAL A 109 -5.03 20.43 -3.60
CA VAL A 109 -4.86 21.03 -2.26
C VAL A 109 -3.61 20.55 -1.54
N GLY A 110 -2.76 19.78 -2.21
CA GLY A 110 -1.46 19.35 -1.69
C GLY A 110 -1.46 18.02 -0.94
N LEU A 111 -2.56 17.28 -0.92
CA LEU A 111 -2.59 15.94 -0.33
C LEU A 111 -1.86 14.94 -1.20
N ILE A 112 -1.08 14.07 -0.56
CA ILE A 112 -0.29 13.04 -1.23
C ILE A 112 -1.07 11.74 -1.26
N TRP A 113 -1.33 11.24 -2.47
CA TRP A 113 -2.01 9.99 -2.70
C TRP A 113 -1.04 8.92 -3.18
N GLU A 114 -1.15 7.74 -2.59
CA GLU A 114 -0.46 6.55 -3.06
C GLU A 114 -1.45 5.69 -3.83
N ILE A 115 -1.24 5.58 -5.14
CA ILE A 115 -2.20 4.95 -6.06
C ILE A 115 -1.54 3.70 -6.63
N ASP A 116 -2.04 2.55 -6.22
CA ASP A 116 -1.45 1.24 -6.55
C ASP A 116 -2.22 0.56 -7.68
N GLU A 117 -1.48 0.25 -8.75
CA GLU A 117 -1.92 -0.68 -9.78
C GLU A 117 -1.37 -2.07 -9.45
N TYR A 118 -2.26 -2.98 -9.12
CA TYR A 118 -1.88 -4.37 -8.87
C TYR A 118 -1.71 -5.13 -10.19
N THR A 119 -0.80 -6.10 -10.22
CA THR A 119 -0.56 -6.91 -11.43
C THR A 119 -1.81 -7.67 -11.89
N THR A 120 -2.79 -7.86 -11.01
CA THR A 120 -4.10 -8.45 -11.31
C THR A 120 -5.10 -7.46 -11.91
N GLY A 121 -4.73 -6.20 -12.06
CA GLY A 121 -5.52 -5.18 -12.77
C GLY A 121 -6.31 -4.22 -11.89
N GLN A 122 -6.41 -4.45 -10.57
CA GLN A 122 -7.13 -3.56 -9.67
C GLN A 122 -6.31 -2.31 -9.36
N TRP A 123 -7.02 -1.20 -9.11
CA TRP A 123 -6.45 0.08 -8.69
C TRP A 123 -6.99 0.48 -7.33
N ILE A 124 -6.09 0.76 -6.39
CA ILE A 124 -6.44 1.22 -5.05
C ILE A 124 -5.65 2.49 -4.73
N ALA A 125 -6.34 3.51 -4.24
CA ALA A 125 -5.72 4.74 -3.75
C ALA A 125 -5.75 4.78 -2.23
N GLU A 126 -4.65 5.20 -1.64
CA GLU A 126 -4.49 5.33 -0.20
C GLU A 126 -4.08 6.76 0.15
N LEU A 127 -4.69 7.30 1.21
CA LEU A 127 -4.32 8.58 1.82
C LEU A 127 -3.91 8.31 3.26
N GLU A 128 -2.63 8.47 3.55
CA GLU A 128 -2.05 8.22 4.88
C GLU A 128 -2.29 9.41 5.79
N ASN A 129 -2.73 9.13 7.02
CA ASN A 129 -3.02 10.14 8.04
C ASN A 129 -3.88 11.30 7.50
N PRO A 130 -5.07 10.99 6.95
CA PRO A 130 -5.89 12.01 6.29
C PRO A 130 -6.35 13.10 7.26
N PRO A 131 -6.55 14.34 6.76
CA PRO A 131 -7.21 15.37 7.55
C PRO A 131 -8.68 15.01 7.77
N ASP A 132 -9.35 15.69 8.72
CA ASP A 132 -10.76 15.42 9.05
C ASP A 132 -11.69 15.61 7.85
N LYS A 133 -11.37 16.56 6.98
CA LYS A 133 -12.15 16.83 5.75
C LYS A 133 -11.22 16.95 4.56
N TYR A 134 -11.60 16.31 3.48
CA TYR A 134 -10.92 16.40 2.19
C TYR A 134 -11.84 15.90 1.08
N ASP A 135 -11.54 16.29 -0.15
CA ASP A 135 -12.24 15.78 -1.33
C ASP A 135 -11.47 14.60 -1.91
N VAL A 136 -12.22 13.60 -2.38
CA VAL A 136 -11.65 12.42 -3.07
C VAL A 136 -11.51 12.76 -4.54
N PRO A 137 -10.28 12.82 -5.09
CA PRO A 137 -10.05 13.28 -6.47
C PRO A 137 -10.25 12.19 -7.53
N PHE A 138 -11.12 11.23 -7.26
CA PHE A 138 -11.39 10.12 -8.18
C PHE A 138 -12.90 9.97 -8.39
N ASP A 139 -13.28 9.83 -9.65
CA ASP A 139 -14.67 9.57 -10.00
C ASP A 139 -15.06 8.12 -9.67
N ASN A 140 -16.24 7.95 -9.08
CA ASN A 140 -16.79 6.62 -8.75
C ASN A 140 -15.90 5.77 -7.84
N ALA A 141 -15.06 6.38 -7.02
CA ALA A 141 -14.27 5.68 -6.03
C ALA A 141 -15.15 5.12 -4.92
N ILE A 142 -14.85 3.91 -4.47
CA ILE A 142 -15.57 3.25 -3.39
C ILE A 142 -14.66 3.25 -2.15
N ASP A 143 -15.16 3.82 -1.05
CA ASP A 143 -14.44 3.78 0.22
C ASP A 143 -14.43 2.34 0.76
N VAL A 144 -13.24 1.76 0.84
CA VAL A 144 -13.00 0.41 1.34
C VAL A 144 -12.11 0.43 2.60
N THR A 145 -12.01 1.58 3.25
CA THR A 145 -11.15 1.79 4.43
C THR A 145 -11.39 0.73 5.51
N ASP A 146 -12.63 0.42 5.81
CA ASP A 146 -13.00 -0.55 6.85
C ASP A 146 -13.28 -1.95 6.28
N ALA A 147 -13.12 -2.15 4.99
CA ALA A 147 -13.31 -3.44 4.35
C ALA A 147 -12.03 -4.28 4.45
N PHE A 148 -12.02 -5.24 5.39
CA PHE A 148 -10.86 -6.08 5.66
C PHE A 148 -10.35 -6.81 4.41
N GLU A 149 -11.26 -7.25 3.54
CA GLU A 149 -10.93 -7.98 2.32
C GLU A 149 -10.08 -7.19 1.31
N TYR A 150 -10.01 -5.86 1.44
CA TYR A 150 -9.15 -5.00 0.63
C TYR A 150 -7.82 -4.64 1.32
N LYS A 151 -7.58 -5.14 2.52
CA LYS A 151 -6.25 -5.02 3.14
C LYS A 151 -5.25 -5.93 2.43
N ASN A 152 -4.02 -5.46 2.30
CA ASN A 152 -2.99 -6.23 1.59
C ASN A 152 -2.77 -7.63 2.18
N ILE A 153 -2.88 -7.79 3.50
CA ILE A 153 -2.79 -9.12 4.12
C ILE A 153 -3.89 -10.07 3.62
N SER A 154 -5.11 -9.59 3.52
CA SER A 154 -6.22 -10.38 2.98
C SER A 154 -6.04 -10.69 1.51
N ILE A 155 -5.58 -9.72 0.72
CA ILE A 155 -5.26 -9.91 -0.71
C ILE A 155 -4.15 -10.97 -0.87
N ALA A 156 -3.13 -10.96 -0.03
CA ALA A 156 -2.05 -11.94 -0.06
C ALA A 156 -2.55 -13.35 0.26
N LEU A 157 -3.49 -13.49 1.21
CA LEU A 157 -4.02 -14.78 1.63
C LEU A 157 -5.11 -15.30 0.71
N ASN A 158 -5.99 -14.44 0.20
CA ASN A 158 -7.24 -14.81 -0.44
C ASN A 158 -7.42 -14.28 -1.87
N GLY A 159 -6.52 -13.40 -2.35
CA GLY A 159 -6.73 -12.64 -3.57
C GLY A 159 -7.73 -11.49 -3.36
N PHE A 160 -8.00 -10.75 -4.44
CA PHE A 160 -9.01 -9.69 -4.42
C PHE A 160 -10.42 -10.28 -4.30
N PRO A 161 -11.34 -9.59 -3.60
CA PRO A 161 -12.72 -10.03 -3.54
C PRO A 161 -13.33 -10.11 -4.95
N ASN A 162 -14.16 -11.11 -5.18
CA ASN A 162 -14.97 -11.19 -6.39
C ASN A 162 -16.10 -10.16 -6.29
N VAL A 163 -16.21 -9.35 -7.31
CA VAL A 163 -17.24 -8.31 -7.40
C VAL A 163 -18.34 -8.76 -8.33
#